data_8dae33c128fa18bc1790fceb8819fe10
#
_entry.id   8dae33c128fa18bc1790fceb8819fe10
#
_cell.length_a   1.000
_cell.length_b   1.000
_cell.length_c   1.000
_cell.angle_alpha   90.00
_cell.angle_beta   90.00
_cell.angle_gamma   90.00
#
_symmetry.space_group_name_H-M   'P 1'
#
loop_
_entity.id
_entity.type
_entity.pdbx_description
1 polymer ?
#
loop_
_entity_poly.entity_id
_entity_poly.type
_entity_poly.pdbx_seq_one_letter_code
_entity_poly.pdbx_strand_id
1 'polypeptide(L)'
;MAFSAGLRRKNNSFAQVYVVDYFITSPKFFMVTVGIIGYGYWGPNLVRNFFAQKNCVVKAVADSRQNRLDVLSKSYPSINPVKDAEDILNDPEIDAVIIATPVFTHYQLAQKALENNKHVLLEKPMASSVEQCEHLIKIALQKKLVLMVDHTFLYTGAVEKIKDFIDSDYLGNIKYLDSTRINLGLFQPDINVLWDLAPHDLSILRYLHDEKPYSINATGISHTDNGIENIAFLTINYPSGFISHINCSWSSPVKVRSMLIGGDKRMIVYNDVEPTEKIKVYDTNYQHSTDEEKKQILVDYRVGDIYVPKVENKEALASIANDFIDSIINQTTPRSSSAIGMDIVKILEASGKSIKNRGAEVILN
;
A
#
# COMPACT_ATOMS: atom_id res chain seq x y z
N MET A 1 -24.18 13.70 12.39
CA MET A 1 -25.17 13.36 13.42
C MET A 1 -26.41 14.20 13.17
N ALA A 2 -27.52 13.60 12.75
CA ALA A 2 -28.80 14.31 12.57
C ALA A 2 -29.65 14.06 13.83
N PHE A 3 -30.00 15.13 14.52
CA PHE A 3 -30.91 15.09 15.67
C PHE A 3 -32.34 15.32 15.18
N SER A 4 -33.24 14.36 15.46
CA SER A 4 -34.67 14.53 15.27
C SER A 4 -35.32 14.66 16.62
N ALA A 5 -35.94 15.84 16.91
CA ALA A 5 -36.68 16.08 18.13
C ALA A 5 -38.18 16.03 17.85
N GLY A 6 -38.91 15.15 18.53
CA GLY A 6 -40.38 15.08 18.48
C GLY A 6 -41.01 15.63 19.74
N LEU A 7 -41.91 16.64 19.63
CA LEU A 7 -42.66 17.23 20.73
C LEU A 7 -44.00 16.50 20.94
N ARG A 8 -44.23 15.94 22.13
CA ARG A 8 -45.57 15.48 22.58
C ARG A 8 -46.13 16.44 23.64
N ARG A 9 -47.36 16.88 23.38
CA ARG A 9 -48.13 17.71 24.35
C ARG A 9 -48.89 16.81 25.31
N LYS A 10 -48.67 16.95 26.63
CA LYS A 10 -49.57 16.45 27.68
C LYS A 10 -50.27 17.63 28.32
N ASN A 11 -51.63 17.64 28.24
CA ASN A 11 -52.46 18.60 28.92
C ASN A 11 -52.65 18.18 30.39
N ASN A 12 -52.06 18.90 31.30
CA ASN A 12 -52.57 19.05 32.69
C ASN A 12 -52.26 20.47 33.16
N SER A 13 -53.22 21.09 33.74
CA SER A 13 -53.18 22.48 34.26
C SER A 13 -52.05 22.64 35.29
N PHE A 14 -51.29 23.71 35.11
CA PHE A 14 -50.15 24.14 35.92
C PHE A 14 -48.82 23.38 35.65
N ALA A 15 -48.05 24.01 34.81
CA ALA A 15 -46.69 23.78 34.36
C ALA A 15 -46.59 22.93 33.05
N GLN A 16 -46.27 23.64 31.95
CA GLN A 16 -45.86 22.96 30.71
C GLN A 16 -44.44 22.44 30.87
N VAL A 17 -44.30 21.14 31.15
CA VAL A 17 -43.02 20.44 31.11
C VAL A 17 -42.83 19.85 29.70
N TYR A 18 -41.88 20.40 28.95
CA TYR A 18 -41.47 19.81 27.69
C TYR A 18 -40.51 18.63 28.00
N VAL A 19 -40.96 17.41 27.80
CA VAL A 19 -40.09 16.24 27.81
C VAL A 19 -39.51 16.08 26.40
N VAL A 20 -38.22 16.30 26.25
CA VAL A 20 -37.50 16.00 24.99
C VAL A 20 -37.02 14.57 25.09
N ASP A 21 -37.72 13.65 24.41
CA ASP A 21 -37.24 12.29 24.27
C ASP A 21 -36.07 12.26 23.30
N TYR A 22 -34.87 12.15 23.86
CA TYR A 22 -33.67 11.85 23.04
C TYR A 22 -33.69 10.36 22.69
N PHE A 23 -34.06 10.06 21.50
CA PHE A 23 -33.73 8.75 20.92
C PHE A 23 -32.23 8.68 20.69
N ILE A 24 -31.49 8.18 21.65
CA ILE A 24 -30.12 7.73 21.46
C ILE A 24 -30.24 6.46 20.60
N THR A 25 -30.14 6.61 19.27
CA THR A 25 -29.85 5.46 18.42
C THR A 25 -28.43 5.03 18.79
N SER A 26 -28.33 3.91 19.52
CA SER A 26 -27.06 3.24 19.74
C SER A 26 -26.35 3.14 18.38
N PRO A 27 -25.06 3.47 18.26
CA PRO A 27 -24.33 3.24 17.04
C PRO A 27 -24.49 1.75 16.72
N LYS A 28 -25.08 1.42 15.55
CA LYS A 28 -25.06 0.06 15.07
C LYS A 28 -23.59 -0.31 15.00
N PHE A 29 -23.14 -1.17 15.89
CA PHE A 29 -21.84 -1.82 15.81
C PHE A 29 -21.88 -2.67 14.54
N PHE A 30 -21.30 -2.13 13.48
CA PHE A 30 -21.19 -2.87 12.23
C PHE A 30 -19.95 -3.76 12.35
N MET A 31 -20.17 -5.07 12.50
CA MET A 31 -19.11 -6.07 12.52
C MET A 31 -18.89 -6.56 11.10
N VAL A 32 -17.68 -6.47 10.59
CA VAL A 32 -17.29 -7.01 9.29
C VAL A 32 -16.78 -8.43 9.48
N THR A 33 -17.44 -9.39 8.85
CA THR A 33 -17.00 -10.78 8.85
C THR A 33 -16.05 -11.02 7.70
N VAL A 34 -14.83 -11.50 7.98
CA VAL A 34 -13.80 -11.69 6.97
C VAL A 34 -13.41 -13.16 6.82
N GLY A 35 -13.09 -13.54 5.58
CA GLY A 35 -12.38 -14.77 5.24
C GLY A 35 -10.98 -14.45 4.71
N ILE A 36 -9.99 -15.29 5.05
CA ILE A 36 -8.60 -15.11 4.60
C ILE A 36 -8.20 -16.30 3.74
N ILE A 37 -7.72 -16.05 2.53
CA ILE A 37 -7.26 -17.08 1.59
C ILE A 37 -5.74 -17.02 1.49
N GLY A 38 -5.09 -18.09 1.92
CA GLY A 38 -3.63 -18.22 2.00
C GLY A 38 -3.09 -18.07 3.43
N TYR A 39 -2.57 -19.14 4.00
CA TYR A 39 -1.89 -19.16 5.30
C TYR A 39 -0.41 -19.51 5.14
N GLY A 40 0.22 -18.85 4.14
CA GLY A 40 1.63 -18.99 3.79
C GLY A 40 2.57 -18.21 4.70
N TYR A 41 3.45 -17.42 4.10
CA TYR A 41 4.42 -16.58 4.82
C TYR A 41 3.74 -15.38 5.50
N TRP A 42 2.87 -14.66 4.76
CA TRP A 42 2.17 -13.47 5.25
C TRP A 42 0.85 -13.78 5.96
N GLY A 43 0.18 -14.89 5.62
CA GLY A 43 -1.11 -15.26 6.20
C GLY A 43 -1.19 -15.18 7.73
N PRO A 44 -0.24 -15.72 8.49
CA PRO A 44 -0.25 -15.61 9.95
C PRO A 44 -0.24 -14.17 10.47
N ASN A 45 0.48 -13.25 9.79
CA ASN A 45 0.51 -11.84 10.18
C ASN A 45 -0.83 -11.15 9.89
N LEU A 46 -1.45 -11.45 8.75
CA LEU A 46 -2.77 -10.92 8.40
C LEU A 46 -3.83 -11.43 9.37
N VAL A 47 -3.88 -12.75 9.63
CA VAL A 47 -4.80 -13.33 10.61
C VAL A 47 -4.66 -12.63 11.96
N ARG A 48 -3.44 -12.49 12.49
CA ARG A 48 -3.19 -11.83 13.78
C ARG A 48 -3.74 -10.40 13.80
N ASN A 49 -3.50 -9.62 12.76
CA ASN A 49 -3.89 -8.22 12.72
C ASN A 49 -5.40 -8.05 12.52
N PHE A 50 -6.05 -8.85 11.68
CA PHE A 50 -7.51 -8.82 11.51
C PHE A 50 -8.25 -9.37 12.75
N PHE A 51 -7.74 -10.43 13.37
CA PHE A 51 -8.31 -10.99 14.59
C PHE A 51 -8.28 -10.01 15.76
N ALA A 52 -7.30 -9.10 15.79
CA ALA A 52 -7.18 -8.07 16.82
C ALA A 52 -8.08 -6.84 16.60
N GLN A 53 -8.73 -6.70 15.43
CA GLN A 53 -9.60 -5.55 15.14
C GLN A 53 -10.94 -5.64 15.89
N LYS A 54 -11.36 -4.52 16.49
CA LYS A 54 -12.61 -4.47 17.30
C LYS A 54 -13.89 -4.71 16.48
N ASN A 55 -13.91 -4.24 15.24
CA ASN A 55 -15.08 -4.29 14.36
C ASN A 55 -14.96 -5.39 13.30
N CYS A 56 -14.17 -6.43 13.57
CA CYS A 56 -13.89 -7.50 12.64
C CYS A 56 -14.00 -8.87 13.28
N VAL A 57 -14.54 -9.84 12.54
CA VAL A 57 -14.54 -11.26 12.90
C VAL A 57 -13.87 -12.03 11.79
N VAL A 58 -12.78 -12.71 12.09
CA VAL A 58 -12.16 -13.67 11.18
C VAL A 58 -12.92 -14.99 11.28
N LYS A 59 -13.79 -15.29 10.33
CA LYS A 59 -14.66 -16.48 10.34
C LYS A 59 -13.92 -17.73 9.87
N ALA A 60 -13.22 -17.63 8.77
CA ALA A 60 -12.55 -18.77 8.15
C ALA A 60 -11.21 -18.39 7.52
N VAL A 61 -10.30 -19.37 7.44
CA VAL A 61 -9.02 -19.25 6.74
C VAL A 61 -8.82 -20.47 5.85
N ALA A 62 -8.52 -20.23 4.57
CA ALA A 62 -8.27 -21.28 3.58
C ALA A 62 -6.76 -21.43 3.29
N ASP A 63 -6.27 -22.66 3.29
CA ASP A 63 -4.96 -23.05 2.72
C ASP A 63 -5.02 -24.51 2.25
N SER A 64 -4.52 -24.79 1.06
CA SER A 64 -4.51 -26.15 0.50
C SER A 64 -3.66 -27.13 1.31
N ARG A 65 -2.72 -26.64 2.11
CA ARG A 65 -1.78 -27.42 2.90
C ARG A 65 -2.31 -27.69 4.31
N GLN A 66 -2.59 -28.95 4.65
CA GLN A 66 -3.13 -29.34 5.94
C GLN A 66 -2.25 -28.89 7.13
N ASN A 67 -0.93 -29.01 7.00
CA ASN A 67 -0.01 -28.60 8.07
C ASN A 67 -0.11 -27.11 8.42
N ARG A 68 -0.51 -26.24 7.49
CA ARG A 68 -0.76 -24.81 7.76
C ARG A 68 -2.07 -24.63 8.54
N LEU A 69 -3.10 -25.35 8.16
CA LEU A 69 -4.38 -25.34 8.87
C LEU A 69 -4.26 -25.89 10.29
N ASP A 70 -3.41 -26.90 10.52
CA ASP A 70 -3.15 -27.44 11.85
C ASP A 70 -2.46 -26.41 12.76
N VAL A 71 -1.57 -25.58 12.23
CA VAL A 71 -0.95 -24.46 12.95
C VAL A 71 -1.99 -23.39 13.28
N LEU A 72 -2.85 -23.03 12.32
CA LEU A 72 -3.94 -22.08 12.52
C LEU A 72 -4.87 -22.52 13.65
N SER A 73 -5.36 -23.77 13.61
CA SER A 73 -6.32 -24.31 14.57
C SER A 73 -5.77 -24.34 15.99
N LYS A 74 -4.46 -24.55 16.17
CA LYS A 74 -3.80 -24.48 17.47
C LYS A 74 -3.72 -23.04 18.02
N SER A 75 -3.50 -22.06 17.14
CA SER A 75 -3.31 -20.66 17.53
C SER A 75 -4.63 -19.89 17.66
N TYR A 76 -5.63 -20.25 16.85
CA TYR A 76 -6.93 -19.60 16.75
C TYR A 76 -8.08 -20.62 16.67
N PRO A 77 -8.43 -21.28 17.78
CA PRO A 77 -9.46 -22.34 17.77
C PRO A 77 -10.86 -21.90 17.35
N SER A 78 -11.15 -20.60 17.38
CA SER A 78 -12.43 -20.02 16.96
C SER A 78 -12.55 -19.77 15.46
N ILE A 79 -11.43 -19.86 14.71
CA ILE A 79 -11.41 -19.65 13.26
C ILE A 79 -11.63 -21.01 12.57
N ASN A 80 -12.55 -21.05 11.60
CA ASN A 80 -12.79 -22.26 10.82
C ASN A 80 -11.67 -22.50 9.78
N PRO A 81 -10.87 -23.58 9.87
CA PRO A 81 -9.88 -23.91 8.86
C PRO A 81 -10.55 -24.66 7.70
N VAL A 82 -10.37 -24.16 6.47
CA VAL A 82 -10.91 -24.80 5.26
C VAL A 82 -9.80 -25.05 4.25
N LYS A 83 -9.95 -26.10 3.41
CA LYS A 83 -8.93 -26.41 2.38
C LYS A 83 -9.16 -25.66 1.08
N ASP A 84 -10.42 -25.38 0.77
CA ASP A 84 -10.81 -24.79 -0.49
C ASP A 84 -11.16 -23.32 -0.29
N ALA A 85 -10.62 -22.44 -1.14
CA ALA A 85 -10.99 -21.04 -1.18
C ALA A 85 -12.48 -20.84 -1.50
N GLU A 86 -13.10 -21.78 -2.21
CA GLU A 86 -14.51 -21.76 -2.56
C GLU A 86 -15.44 -21.72 -1.34
N ASP A 87 -15.02 -22.39 -0.24
CA ASP A 87 -15.78 -22.37 1.02
C ASP A 87 -15.89 -20.94 1.61
N ILE A 88 -14.88 -20.09 1.37
CA ILE A 88 -14.88 -18.67 1.77
C ILE A 88 -15.62 -17.82 0.73
N LEU A 89 -15.33 -18.03 -0.55
CA LEU A 89 -15.86 -17.20 -1.65
C LEU A 89 -17.37 -17.32 -1.77
N ASN A 90 -17.94 -18.49 -1.47
CA ASN A 90 -19.38 -18.77 -1.57
C ASN A 90 -20.14 -18.62 -0.25
N ASP A 91 -19.46 -18.36 0.88
CA ASP A 91 -20.11 -18.21 2.19
C ASP A 91 -20.85 -16.85 2.26
N PRO A 92 -22.20 -16.83 2.37
CA PRO A 92 -22.97 -15.58 2.39
C PRO A 92 -22.79 -14.76 3.69
N GLU A 93 -22.21 -15.34 4.75
CA GLU A 93 -21.95 -14.63 6.01
C GLU A 93 -20.58 -13.94 6.02
N ILE A 94 -19.77 -14.08 4.98
CA ILE A 94 -18.50 -13.38 4.81
C ILE A 94 -18.73 -12.12 3.98
N ASP A 95 -18.42 -10.95 4.56
CA ASP A 95 -18.55 -9.65 3.92
C ASP A 95 -17.32 -9.28 3.08
N ALA A 96 -16.14 -9.72 3.51
CA ALA A 96 -14.87 -9.35 2.88
C ALA A 96 -13.86 -10.50 2.84
N VAL A 97 -13.00 -10.49 1.83
CA VAL A 97 -11.97 -11.51 1.63
C VAL A 97 -10.58 -10.85 1.55
N ILE A 98 -9.65 -11.41 2.32
CA ILE A 98 -8.23 -11.07 2.27
C ILE A 98 -7.51 -12.18 1.50
N ILE A 99 -6.79 -11.83 0.42
CA ILE A 99 -6.12 -12.78 -0.46
C ILE A 99 -4.61 -12.62 -0.31
N ALA A 100 -3.95 -13.67 0.25
CA ALA A 100 -2.52 -13.72 0.54
C ALA A 100 -1.87 -14.96 -0.11
N THR A 101 -2.18 -15.16 -1.37
CA THR A 101 -1.72 -16.26 -2.21
C THR A 101 -0.68 -15.78 -3.23
N PRO A 102 -0.05 -16.63 -4.07
CA PRO A 102 0.80 -16.17 -5.16
C PRO A 102 0.06 -15.28 -6.17
N VAL A 103 0.77 -14.30 -6.74
CA VAL A 103 0.17 -13.24 -7.59
C VAL A 103 -0.65 -13.77 -8.78
N PHE A 104 -0.24 -14.90 -9.37
CA PHE A 104 -0.96 -15.48 -10.51
C PHE A 104 -2.38 -15.96 -10.17
N THR A 105 -2.69 -16.13 -8.88
CA THR A 105 -4.04 -16.49 -8.41
C THR A 105 -4.89 -15.29 -8.01
N HIS A 106 -4.29 -14.11 -7.82
CA HIS A 106 -4.97 -12.91 -7.28
C HIS A 106 -6.19 -12.53 -8.12
N TYR A 107 -6.01 -12.46 -9.44
CA TYR A 107 -7.09 -12.02 -10.33
C TYR A 107 -8.33 -12.91 -10.22
N GLN A 108 -8.17 -14.23 -10.33
CA GLN A 108 -9.31 -15.16 -10.33
C GLN A 108 -10.05 -15.16 -8.99
N LEU A 109 -9.30 -15.18 -7.88
CA LEU A 109 -9.88 -15.16 -6.54
C LEU A 109 -10.58 -13.83 -6.23
N ALA A 110 -9.96 -12.70 -6.59
CA ALA A 110 -10.53 -11.36 -6.39
C ALA A 110 -11.77 -11.14 -7.27
N GLN A 111 -11.71 -11.55 -8.55
CA GLN A 111 -12.86 -11.47 -9.44
C GLN A 111 -14.05 -12.20 -8.82
N LYS A 112 -13.88 -13.45 -8.42
CA LYS A 112 -14.95 -14.27 -7.86
C LYS A 112 -15.49 -13.70 -6.53
N ALA A 113 -14.58 -13.19 -5.65
CA ALA A 113 -14.99 -12.52 -4.43
C ALA A 113 -15.88 -11.29 -4.72
N LEU A 114 -15.44 -10.42 -5.63
CA LEU A 114 -16.19 -9.24 -6.05
C LEU A 114 -17.53 -9.62 -6.71
N GLU A 115 -17.55 -10.62 -7.59
CA GLU A 115 -18.78 -11.14 -8.22
C GLU A 115 -19.78 -11.66 -7.18
N ASN A 116 -19.29 -12.24 -6.08
CA ASN A 116 -20.07 -12.69 -4.92
C ASN A 116 -20.36 -11.58 -3.89
N ASN A 117 -20.21 -10.29 -4.30
CA ASN A 117 -20.48 -9.09 -3.49
C ASN A 117 -19.63 -8.99 -2.21
N LYS A 118 -18.38 -9.46 -2.24
CA LYS A 118 -17.44 -9.34 -1.12
C LYS A 118 -16.43 -8.24 -1.38
N HIS A 119 -16.13 -7.43 -0.36
CA HIS A 119 -14.99 -6.51 -0.38
C HIS A 119 -13.68 -7.29 -0.45
N VAL A 120 -12.63 -6.72 -1.04
CA VAL A 120 -11.38 -7.45 -1.28
C VAL A 120 -10.18 -6.64 -0.85
N LEU A 121 -9.30 -7.26 -0.04
CA LEU A 121 -7.92 -6.85 0.19
C LEU A 121 -6.98 -7.88 -0.45
N LEU A 122 -6.10 -7.41 -1.33
CA LEU A 122 -5.11 -8.23 -2.03
C LEU A 122 -3.70 -7.97 -1.49
N GLU A 123 -2.90 -9.02 -1.34
CA GLU A 123 -1.45 -8.86 -1.27
C GLU A 123 -0.91 -8.21 -2.55
N LYS A 124 0.24 -7.54 -2.40
CA LYS A 124 0.95 -6.96 -3.55
C LYS A 124 1.63 -8.04 -4.42
N PRO A 125 1.79 -7.79 -5.72
CA PRO A 125 1.13 -6.79 -6.54
C PRO A 125 -0.34 -7.15 -6.79
N MET A 126 -1.17 -6.16 -7.15
CA MET A 126 -2.61 -6.31 -7.29
C MET A 126 -3.04 -7.45 -8.21
N ALA A 127 -2.40 -7.56 -9.36
CA ALA A 127 -2.60 -8.63 -10.34
C ALA A 127 -1.37 -8.74 -11.25
N SER A 128 -1.40 -9.68 -12.21
CA SER A 128 -0.29 -9.94 -13.13
C SER A 128 -0.28 -9.05 -14.37
N SER A 129 -1.34 -8.28 -14.62
CA SER A 129 -1.45 -7.37 -15.77
C SER A 129 -2.35 -6.17 -15.50
N VAL A 130 -2.16 -5.11 -16.28
CA VAL A 130 -3.01 -3.90 -16.25
C VAL A 130 -4.45 -4.25 -16.60
N GLU A 131 -4.68 -5.07 -17.63
CA GLU A 131 -6.01 -5.51 -18.04
C GLU A 131 -6.77 -6.18 -16.88
N GLN A 132 -6.11 -7.06 -16.12
CA GLN A 132 -6.68 -7.69 -14.94
C GLN A 132 -7.03 -6.67 -13.86
N CYS A 133 -6.13 -5.69 -13.61
CA CYS A 133 -6.40 -4.62 -12.65
C CYS A 133 -7.62 -3.78 -13.05
N GLU A 134 -7.70 -3.36 -14.31
CA GLU A 134 -8.83 -2.58 -14.84
C GLU A 134 -10.15 -3.33 -14.72
N HIS A 135 -10.14 -4.64 -15.00
CA HIS A 135 -11.33 -5.47 -14.86
C HIS A 135 -11.79 -5.57 -13.41
N LEU A 136 -10.88 -5.84 -12.46
CA LEU A 136 -11.22 -5.89 -11.03
C LEU A 136 -11.76 -4.55 -10.51
N ILE A 137 -11.14 -3.44 -10.89
CA ILE A 137 -11.58 -2.09 -10.52
C ILE A 137 -12.99 -1.82 -11.06
N LYS A 138 -13.25 -2.19 -12.31
CA LYS A 138 -14.57 -2.04 -12.94
C LYS A 138 -15.67 -2.79 -12.16
N ILE A 139 -15.43 -4.05 -11.77
CA ILE A 139 -16.38 -4.83 -10.97
C ILE A 139 -16.60 -4.16 -9.61
N ALA A 140 -15.52 -3.80 -8.91
CA ALA A 140 -15.59 -3.18 -7.60
C ALA A 140 -16.40 -1.87 -7.61
N LEU A 141 -16.15 -1.01 -8.61
CA LEU A 141 -16.91 0.24 -8.79
C LEU A 141 -18.39 0.00 -9.09
N GLN A 142 -18.70 -0.93 -9.98
CA GLN A 142 -20.09 -1.25 -10.34
C GLN A 142 -20.90 -1.77 -9.14
N LYS A 143 -20.23 -2.52 -8.26
CA LYS A 143 -20.86 -3.12 -7.08
C LYS A 143 -20.69 -2.28 -5.81
N LYS A 144 -20.00 -1.14 -5.88
CA LYS A 144 -19.67 -0.28 -4.73
C LYS A 144 -18.92 -1.02 -3.62
N LEU A 145 -17.99 -1.88 -4.02
CA LEU A 145 -17.16 -2.67 -3.12
C LEU A 145 -15.79 -2.03 -2.94
N VAL A 146 -15.23 -2.16 -1.74
CA VAL A 146 -13.86 -1.77 -1.46
C VAL A 146 -12.92 -2.79 -2.09
N LEU A 147 -12.00 -2.32 -2.92
CA LEU A 147 -10.89 -3.08 -3.46
C LEU A 147 -9.59 -2.39 -3.05
N MET A 148 -8.84 -3.01 -2.18
CA MET A 148 -7.63 -2.48 -1.56
C MET A 148 -6.44 -3.41 -1.84
N VAL A 149 -5.23 -2.86 -1.87
CA VAL A 149 -3.99 -3.64 -2.03
C VAL A 149 -3.11 -3.45 -0.80
N ASP A 150 -2.47 -4.50 -0.29
CA ASP A 150 -1.55 -4.41 0.85
C ASP A 150 -0.23 -3.74 0.45
N HIS A 151 -0.23 -2.42 0.41
CA HIS A 151 0.99 -1.61 0.34
C HIS A 151 1.40 -1.16 1.75
N THR A 152 1.86 -2.12 2.55
CA THR A 152 2.19 -1.97 3.99
C THR A 152 2.98 -0.71 4.31
N PHE A 153 3.94 -0.32 3.46
CA PHE A 153 4.82 0.83 3.75
C PHE A 153 4.09 2.16 3.84
N LEU A 154 2.94 2.33 3.20
CA LEU A 154 2.14 3.55 3.28
C LEU A 154 1.61 3.84 4.69
N TYR A 155 1.59 2.83 5.55
CA TYR A 155 1.07 2.90 6.92
C TYR A 155 2.17 2.89 7.98
N THR A 156 3.44 2.95 7.56
CA THR A 156 4.56 3.10 8.50
C THR A 156 4.68 4.55 8.97
N GLY A 157 4.97 4.75 10.25
CA GLY A 157 5.15 6.11 10.79
C GLY A 157 6.24 6.91 10.09
N ALA A 158 7.25 6.23 9.51
CA ALA A 158 8.30 6.90 8.74
C ALA A 158 7.77 7.51 7.44
N VAL A 159 7.02 6.73 6.64
CA VAL A 159 6.47 7.22 5.36
C VAL A 159 5.42 8.31 5.60
N GLU A 160 4.59 8.17 6.63
CA GLU A 160 3.65 9.22 7.03
C GLU A 160 4.38 10.50 7.41
N LYS A 161 5.46 10.41 8.20
CA LYS A 161 6.26 11.57 8.59
C LYS A 161 6.92 12.26 7.39
N ILE A 162 7.39 11.49 6.40
CA ILE A 162 7.91 12.05 5.15
C ILE A 162 6.80 12.78 4.37
N LYS A 163 5.60 12.19 4.32
CA LYS A 163 4.44 12.83 3.69
C LYS A 163 4.07 14.15 4.37
N ASP A 164 4.06 14.19 5.71
CA ASP A 164 3.85 15.43 6.47
C ASP A 164 4.86 16.51 6.10
N PHE A 165 6.14 16.17 5.92
CA PHE A 165 7.16 17.11 5.51
C PHE A 165 6.95 17.65 4.10
N ILE A 166 6.48 16.81 3.18
CA ILE A 166 6.16 17.23 1.81
C ILE A 166 4.93 18.14 1.82
N ASP A 167 3.85 17.73 2.48
CA ASP A 167 2.58 18.45 2.50
C ASP A 167 2.68 19.80 3.24
N SER A 168 3.59 19.92 4.21
CA SER A 168 3.89 21.18 4.91
C SER A 168 4.90 22.08 4.19
N ASP A 169 5.30 21.73 2.96
CA ASP A 169 6.33 22.46 2.18
C ASP A 169 7.71 22.55 2.89
N TYR A 170 7.95 21.63 3.86
CA TYR A 170 9.20 21.64 4.63
C TYR A 170 10.42 21.28 3.77
N LEU A 171 10.22 20.43 2.74
CA LEU A 171 11.25 20.07 1.76
C LEU A 171 11.32 21.02 0.57
N GLY A 172 10.30 21.86 0.39
CA GLY A 172 10.07 22.59 -0.85
C GLY A 172 9.61 21.68 -1.98
N ASN A 173 9.85 22.10 -3.23
CA ASN A 173 9.52 21.26 -4.38
C ASN A 173 10.46 20.06 -4.45
N ILE A 174 9.94 18.86 -4.40
CA ILE A 174 10.75 17.66 -4.58
C ILE A 174 11.19 17.54 -6.04
N LYS A 175 12.47 17.20 -6.24
CA LYS A 175 13.12 17.14 -7.54
C LYS A 175 13.42 15.73 -7.98
N TYR A 176 13.73 14.84 -7.03
CA TYR A 176 14.02 13.45 -7.32
C TYR A 176 13.74 12.55 -6.13
N LEU A 177 13.57 11.26 -6.45
CA LEU A 177 13.54 10.17 -5.48
C LEU A 177 14.42 9.04 -6.01
N ASP A 178 15.43 8.65 -5.22
CA ASP A 178 16.31 7.52 -5.53
C ASP A 178 16.16 6.44 -4.46
N SER A 179 15.81 5.23 -4.87
CA SER A 179 15.55 4.11 -3.97
C SER A 179 16.45 2.91 -4.27
N THR A 180 16.96 2.30 -3.21
CA THR A 180 17.71 1.06 -3.26
C THR A 180 17.07 0.03 -2.34
N ARG A 181 16.61 -1.08 -2.92
CA ARG A 181 16.05 -2.23 -2.21
C ARG A 181 16.74 -3.51 -2.64
N ILE A 182 17.76 -3.90 -1.89
CA ILE A 182 18.63 -5.01 -2.22
C ILE A 182 18.87 -5.91 -1.01
N ASN A 183 19.01 -7.20 -1.24
CA ASN A 183 19.35 -8.21 -0.24
C ASN A 183 19.80 -9.51 -0.92
N LEU A 184 20.39 -10.44 -0.15
CA LEU A 184 20.48 -11.83 -0.60
C LEU A 184 19.10 -12.44 -0.37
N GLY A 185 18.29 -12.46 -1.44
CA GLY A 185 16.87 -12.81 -1.41
C GLY A 185 16.59 -14.27 -1.80
N LEU A 186 15.33 -14.65 -1.63
CA LEU A 186 14.80 -15.88 -2.23
C LEU A 186 14.43 -15.54 -3.67
N PHE A 187 15.13 -16.17 -4.61
CA PHE A 187 14.81 -16.07 -6.03
C PHE A 187 13.43 -16.67 -6.27
N GLN A 188 12.54 -15.86 -6.84
CA GLN A 188 11.19 -16.31 -7.16
C GLN A 188 11.21 -17.06 -8.50
N PRO A 189 10.40 -18.14 -8.63
CA PRO A 189 10.37 -18.93 -9.85
C PRO A 189 9.45 -18.35 -10.95
N ASP A 190 8.60 -17.39 -10.62
CA ASP A 190 7.46 -16.93 -11.43
C ASP A 190 7.46 -15.43 -11.74
N ILE A 191 8.19 -14.63 -10.96
CA ILE A 191 8.29 -13.18 -11.14
C ILE A 191 9.73 -12.71 -11.01
N ASN A 192 10.08 -11.61 -11.65
CA ASN A 192 11.41 -11.03 -11.53
C ASN A 192 11.55 -10.11 -10.30
N VAL A 193 12.78 -9.64 -10.06
CA VAL A 193 13.12 -8.83 -8.90
C VAL A 193 12.34 -7.50 -8.82
N LEU A 194 11.95 -6.90 -9.96
CA LEU A 194 11.13 -5.69 -9.95
C LEU A 194 9.72 -5.99 -9.46
N TRP A 195 9.08 -7.04 -9.95
CA TRP A 195 7.74 -7.45 -9.52
C TRP A 195 7.67 -7.84 -8.03
N ASP A 196 8.76 -8.35 -7.47
CA ASP A 196 8.82 -8.70 -6.04
C ASP A 196 9.12 -7.49 -5.16
N LEU A 197 10.17 -6.72 -5.47
CA LEU A 197 10.70 -5.69 -4.57
C LEU A 197 10.17 -4.29 -4.87
N ALA A 198 10.09 -3.89 -6.14
CA ALA A 198 9.74 -2.52 -6.50
C ALA A 198 8.31 -2.07 -6.11
N PRO A 199 7.27 -2.93 -5.98
CA PRO A 199 5.94 -2.49 -5.54
C PRO A 199 5.94 -1.70 -4.24
N HIS A 200 6.86 -2.02 -3.32
CA HIS A 200 7.00 -1.31 -2.05
C HIS A 200 7.46 0.14 -2.26
N ASP A 201 8.51 0.34 -3.07
CA ASP A 201 9.08 1.67 -3.30
C ASP A 201 8.20 2.48 -4.26
N LEU A 202 7.59 1.83 -5.25
CA LEU A 202 6.62 2.44 -6.15
C LEU A 202 5.37 2.92 -5.40
N SER A 203 4.90 2.17 -4.41
CA SER A 203 3.77 2.60 -3.59
C SER A 203 4.12 3.84 -2.76
N ILE A 204 5.30 3.87 -2.15
CA ILE A 204 5.80 5.05 -1.41
C ILE A 204 5.92 6.24 -2.36
N LEU A 205 6.57 6.06 -3.52
CA LEU A 205 6.73 7.09 -4.54
C LEU A 205 5.37 7.69 -4.94
N ARG A 206 4.39 6.83 -5.28
CA ARG A 206 3.05 7.26 -5.69
C ARG A 206 2.28 7.97 -4.58
N TYR A 207 2.50 7.59 -3.32
CA TYR A 207 1.90 8.25 -2.16
C TYR A 207 2.52 9.61 -1.86
N LEU A 208 3.83 9.74 -2.06
CA LEU A 208 4.57 10.99 -1.79
C LEU A 208 4.47 11.99 -2.94
N HIS A 209 4.34 11.52 -4.18
CA HIS A 209 4.32 12.33 -5.40
C HIS A 209 3.11 11.97 -6.27
N ASP A 210 2.16 12.88 -6.37
CA ASP A 210 0.85 12.62 -6.99
C ASP A 210 0.85 12.74 -8.52
N GLU A 211 1.90 13.32 -9.12
CA GLU A 211 2.04 13.42 -10.57
C GLU A 211 2.10 12.04 -11.22
N LYS A 212 1.53 11.90 -12.41
CA LYS A 212 1.63 10.66 -13.18
C LYS A 212 2.89 10.66 -14.02
N PRO A 213 3.66 9.55 -14.02
CA PRO A 213 4.81 9.43 -14.88
C PRO A 213 4.39 9.37 -16.36
N TYR A 214 5.23 9.90 -17.26
CA TYR A 214 4.97 9.84 -18.69
C TYR A 214 5.80 8.77 -19.41
N SER A 215 6.98 8.40 -18.88
CA SER A 215 7.81 7.35 -19.46
C SER A 215 8.68 6.65 -18.44
N ILE A 216 9.16 5.48 -18.81
CA ILE A 216 10.11 4.70 -18.02
C ILE A 216 11.22 4.10 -18.89
N ASN A 217 12.38 3.86 -18.24
CA ASN A 217 13.46 3.03 -18.75
C ASN A 217 13.82 1.99 -17.72
N ALA A 218 13.97 0.73 -18.11
CA ALA A 218 14.38 -0.34 -17.20
C ALA A 218 15.40 -1.26 -17.86
N THR A 219 16.43 -1.63 -17.08
CA THR A 219 17.41 -2.64 -17.46
C THR A 219 17.47 -3.72 -16.38
N GLY A 220 17.70 -4.95 -16.81
CA GLY A 220 17.78 -6.07 -15.86
C GLY A 220 18.59 -7.21 -16.45
N ILE A 221 19.09 -8.07 -15.59
CA ILE A 221 19.87 -9.24 -15.97
C ILE A 221 19.52 -10.45 -15.08
N SER A 222 19.48 -11.62 -15.69
CA SER A 222 19.44 -12.90 -15.02
C SER A 222 20.84 -13.51 -14.91
N HIS A 223 21.23 -13.90 -13.70
CA HIS A 223 22.44 -14.68 -13.43
C HIS A 223 22.12 -16.15 -13.15
N THR A 224 20.88 -16.56 -13.40
CA THR A 224 20.39 -17.92 -13.20
C THR A 224 19.84 -18.48 -14.51
N ASP A 225 19.82 -19.81 -14.65
CA ASP A 225 19.43 -20.50 -15.88
C ASP A 225 17.92 -20.36 -16.21
N ASN A 226 17.12 -19.82 -15.30
CA ASN A 226 15.67 -19.64 -15.50
C ASN A 226 15.31 -18.38 -16.32
N GLY A 227 16.28 -17.51 -16.64
CA GLY A 227 16.06 -16.31 -17.42
C GLY A 227 15.29 -15.20 -16.70
N ILE A 228 15.04 -15.33 -15.39
CA ILE A 228 14.31 -14.34 -14.57
C ILE A 228 15.33 -13.34 -14.00
N GLU A 229 15.12 -12.03 -14.24
CA GLU A 229 16.02 -10.99 -13.79
C GLU A 229 16.10 -10.95 -12.26
N ASN A 230 17.31 -11.08 -11.72
CA ASN A 230 17.62 -11.02 -10.30
C ASN A 230 18.29 -9.71 -9.88
N ILE A 231 18.70 -8.88 -10.84
CA ILE A 231 19.13 -7.50 -10.67
C ILE A 231 18.43 -6.66 -11.73
N ALA A 232 17.86 -5.52 -11.32
CA ALA A 232 17.24 -4.59 -12.24
C ALA A 232 17.26 -3.15 -11.71
N PHE A 233 17.32 -2.22 -12.67
CA PHE A 233 17.32 -0.78 -12.47
C PHE A 233 16.16 -0.18 -13.25
N LEU A 234 15.41 0.73 -12.63
CA LEU A 234 14.25 1.39 -13.20
C LEU A 234 14.38 2.89 -13.03
N THR A 235 14.27 3.64 -14.12
CA THR A 235 14.15 5.10 -14.12
C THR A 235 12.74 5.48 -14.57
N ILE A 236 12.12 6.42 -13.85
CA ILE A 236 10.75 6.89 -14.11
C ILE A 236 10.81 8.39 -14.31
N ASN A 237 10.27 8.86 -15.44
CA ASN A 237 10.29 10.26 -15.86
C ASN A 237 8.90 10.90 -15.73
N TYR A 238 8.86 12.16 -15.29
CA TYR A 238 7.65 12.91 -15.04
C TYR A 238 7.61 14.23 -15.83
N PRO A 239 6.41 14.70 -16.23
CA PRO A 239 6.27 15.94 -16.99
C PRO A 239 6.88 17.18 -16.32
N SER A 240 6.83 17.26 -14.99
CA SER A 240 7.40 18.38 -14.21
C SER A 240 8.93 18.44 -14.22
N GLY A 241 9.60 17.40 -14.76
CA GLY A 241 11.06 17.20 -14.61
C GLY A 241 11.46 16.52 -13.31
N PHE A 242 10.52 16.13 -12.45
CA PHE A 242 10.81 15.20 -11.38
C PHE A 242 11.27 13.86 -11.96
N ILE A 243 12.22 13.20 -11.31
CA ILE A 243 12.75 11.92 -11.76
C ILE A 243 12.86 10.95 -10.58
N SER A 244 12.55 9.68 -10.81
CA SER A 244 12.78 8.64 -9.82
C SER A 244 13.63 7.51 -10.38
N HIS A 245 14.52 6.98 -9.54
CA HIS A 245 15.33 5.81 -9.84
C HIS A 245 15.11 4.75 -8.77
N ILE A 246 14.99 3.48 -9.19
CA ILE A 246 14.79 2.34 -8.28
C ILE A 246 15.77 1.23 -8.64
N ASN A 247 16.58 0.83 -7.67
CA ASN A 247 17.53 -0.27 -7.76
C ASN A 247 16.99 -1.46 -6.96
N CYS A 248 16.77 -2.59 -7.63
CA CYS A 248 16.32 -3.85 -7.03
C CYS A 248 17.31 -4.98 -7.29
N SER A 249 17.69 -5.72 -6.25
CA SER A 249 18.57 -6.89 -6.39
C SER A 249 18.30 -7.95 -5.33
N TRP A 250 18.25 -9.22 -5.76
CA TRP A 250 18.30 -10.38 -4.87
C TRP A 250 19.74 -10.86 -4.62
N SER A 251 20.72 -10.28 -5.30
CA SER A 251 22.12 -10.72 -5.29
C SER A 251 23.05 -9.76 -4.57
N SER A 252 22.62 -9.27 -3.40
CA SER A 252 23.45 -8.37 -2.59
C SER A 252 23.89 -9.03 -1.28
N PRO A 253 25.18 -8.92 -0.87
CA PRO A 253 25.65 -9.47 0.40
C PRO A 253 25.10 -8.73 1.62
N VAL A 254 24.56 -7.54 1.43
CA VAL A 254 23.97 -6.70 2.47
C VAL A 254 22.51 -6.41 2.16
N LYS A 255 21.71 -6.26 3.22
CA LYS A 255 20.32 -5.81 3.10
C LYS A 255 20.30 -4.29 3.19
N VAL A 256 19.87 -3.64 2.10
CA VAL A 256 19.65 -2.19 2.04
C VAL A 256 18.20 -1.92 1.66
N ARG A 257 17.56 -1.00 2.38
CA ARG A 257 16.25 -0.43 2.06
C ARG A 257 16.32 1.05 2.35
N SER A 258 16.85 1.79 1.41
CA SER A 258 17.14 3.21 1.54
C SER A 258 16.48 4.00 0.43
N MET A 259 16.01 5.20 0.77
CA MET A 259 15.42 6.13 -0.17
C MET A 259 15.97 7.53 0.08
N LEU A 260 16.45 8.19 -0.96
CA LEU A 260 16.85 9.58 -0.97
C LEU A 260 15.73 10.41 -1.60
N ILE A 261 15.35 11.49 -0.95
CA ILE A 261 14.33 12.42 -1.46
C ILE A 261 14.95 13.80 -1.45
N GLY A 262 15.18 14.34 -2.66
CA GLY A 262 15.78 15.67 -2.83
C GLY A 262 14.72 16.73 -3.06
N GLY A 263 14.63 17.70 -2.16
CA GLY A 263 13.84 18.92 -2.32
C GLY A 263 14.73 20.13 -2.56
N ASP A 264 14.14 21.26 -2.96
CA ASP A 264 14.87 22.51 -3.19
C ASP A 264 15.16 23.28 -1.89
N LYS A 265 14.54 22.91 -0.76
CA LYS A 265 14.83 23.48 0.57
C LYS A 265 15.64 22.51 1.43
N ARG A 266 15.32 21.22 1.42
CA ARG A 266 15.94 20.17 2.26
C ARG A 266 15.90 18.83 1.55
N MET A 267 16.75 17.90 2.02
CA MET A 267 16.81 16.53 1.52
C MET A 267 16.56 15.54 2.65
N ILE A 268 16.02 14.38 2.31
CA ILE A 268 15.77 13.28 3.26
C ILE A 268 16.56 12.05 2.85
N VAL A 269 17.15 11.39 3.84
CA VAL A 269 17.56 9.99 3.77
C VAL A 269 16.59 9.19 4.63
N TYR A 270 15.84 8.29 4.00
CA TYR A 270 15.02 7.30 4.69
C TYR A 270 15.70 5.93 4.63
N ASN A 271 15.90 5.29 5.77
CA ASN A 271 16.47 3.95 5.87
C ASN A 271 15.53 3.06 6.69
N ASP A 272 14.84 2.14 6.00
CA ASP A 272 13.85 1.26 6.63
C ASP A 272 14.47 0.21 7.55
N VAL A 273 15.73 -0.20 7.30
CA VAL A 273 16.42 -1.18 8.15
C VAL A 273 17.03 -0.57 9.41
N GLU A 274 17.08 0.75 9.49
CA GLU A 274 17.52 1.45 10.68
C GLU A 274 16.42 1.40 11.77
N PRO A 275 16.73 0.91 13.00
CA PRO A 275 15.69 0.73 14.01
C PRO A 275 15.21 2.04 14.64
N THR A 276 16.07 3.03 14.79
CA THR A 276 15.83 4.24 15.59
C THR A 276 15.83 5.53 14.78
N GLU A 277 16.79 5.70 13.88
CA GLU A 277 17.01 6.91 13.09
C GLU A 277 16.57 6.72 11.63
N LYS A 278 15.34 6.22 11.44
CA LYS A 278 14.82 5.88 10.11
C LYS A 278 14.84 7.04 9.12
N ILE A 279 14.71 8.27 9.60
CA ILE A 279 14.68 9.48 8.78
C ILE A 279 15.79 10.42 9.26
N LYS A 280 16.60 10.89 8.31
CA LYS A 280 17.53 12.00 8.52
C LYS A 280 17.19 13.11 7.54
N VAL A 281 16.90 14.30 8.05
CA VAL A 281 16.64 15.49 7.24
C VAL A 281 17.90 16.33 7.22
N TYR A 282 18.39 16.61 6.03
CA TYR A 282 19.58 17.43 5.79
C TYR A 282 19.12 18.83 5.38
N ASP A 283 19.50 19.84 6.15
CA ASP A 283 19.30 21.25 5.78
C ASP A 283 20.36 21.66 4.76
N THR A 284 20.40 20.92 3.66
CA THR A 284 21.36 21.04 2.57
C THR A 284 20.60 21.19 1.27
N ASN A 285 20.95 22.19 0.49
CA ASN A 285 20.41 22.38 -0.85
C ASN A 285 21.44 23.05 -1.76
N TYR A 286 21.10 23.18 -3.05
CA TYR A 286 21.81 24.00 -4.01
C TYR A 286 20.87 25.11 -4.46
N GLN A 287 21.32 26.36 -4.36
CA GLN A 287 20.59 27.53 -4.80
C GLN A 287 21.41 28.33 -5.83
N HIS A 288 20.71 28.90 -6.80
CA HIS A 288 21.27 29.94 -7.62
C HIS A 288 20.94 31.27 -6.95
N SER A 289 21.94 32.00 -6.46
CA SER A 289 21.73 33.23 -5.72
C SER A 289 21.33 34.42 -6.58
N THR A 290 21.74 34.44 -7.87
CA THR A 290 21.43 35.51 -8.82
C THR A 290 21.22 34.98 -10.25
N ASP A 291 20.57 35.80 -11.11
CA ASP A 291 20.44 35.46 -12.54
C ASP A 291 21.78 35.46 -13.30
N GLU A 292 22.80 36.15 -12.79
CA GLU A 292 24.15 36.14 -13.35
C GLU A 292 24.90 34.87 -12.96
N GLU A 293 24.74 34.38 -11.74
CA GLU A 293 25.30 33.09 -11.29
C GLU A 293 24.66 31.91 -12.00
N LYS A 294 23.36 31.96 -12.34
CA LYS A 294 22.71 30.97 -13.22
C LYS A 294 23.40 30.89 -14.59
N LYS A 295 23.88 32.00 -15.13
CA LYS A 295 24.61 32.02 -16.44
C LYS A 295 26.01 31.45 -16.34
N GLN A 296 26.62 31.46 -15.16
CA GLN A 296 27.99 30.95 -14.95
C GLN A 296 28.03 29.53 -14.37
N ILE A 297 26.87 28.88 -14.14
CA ILE A 297 26.76 27.53 -13.53
C ILE A 297 27.43 27.48 -12.14
N LEU A 298 27.48 28.59 -11.44
CA LEU A 298 27.95 28.65 -10.06
C LEU A 298 26.83 28.22 -9.15
N VAL A 299 26.95 27.02 -8.58
CA VAL A 299 26.02 26.47 -7.58
C VAL A 299 26.56 26.77 -6.20
N ASP A 300 25.83 27.54 -5.41
CA ASP A 300 26.14 27.70 -4.00
C ASP A 300 25.60 26.51 -3.21
N TYR A 301 26.47 25.86 -2.45
CA TYR A 301 26.13 24.71 -1.61
C TYR A 301 25.82 25.21 -0.21
N ARG A 302 24.55 25.17 0.17
CA ARG A 302 24.17 25.34 1.55
C ARG A 302 24.39 24.05 2.32
N VAL A 303 25.20 24.10 3.36
CA VAL A 303 25.44 23.02 4.33
C VAL A 303 24.91 23.49 5.68
N GLY A 304 23.91 22.78 6.21
CA GLY A 304 23.29 23.05 7.49
C GLY A 304 23.27 21.83 8.39
N ASP A 305 22.39 21.84 9.38
CA ASP A 305 22.26 20.78 10.37
C ASP A 305 21.60 19.51 9.79
N ILE A 306 21.87 18.39 10.46
CA ILE A 306 21.14 17.14 10.25
C ILE A 306 20.14 17.00 11.40
N TYR A 307 18.87 16.86 11.03
CA TYR A 307 17.78 16.65 11.97
C TYR A 307 17.24 15.23 11.87
N VAL A 308 17.11 14.56 13.02
CA VAL A 308 16.49 13.22 13.13
C VAL A 308 15.11 13.38 13.79
N PRO A 309 14.02 13.33 13.05
CA PRO A 309 12.67 13.46 13.61
C PRO A 309 12.29 12.21 14.41
N LYS A 310 11.49 12.41 15.46
CA LYS A 310 10.80 11.30 16.12
C LYS A 310 9.78 10.69 15.15
N VAL A 311 9.89 9.39 14.94
CA VAL A 311 8.96 8.59 14.14
C VAL A 311 8.09 7.76 15.08
N GLU A 312 6.78 7.72 14.81
CA GLU A 312 5.87 6.87 15.54
C GLU A 312 6.14 5.40 15.20
N ASN A 313 6.34 4.58 16.23
CA ASN A 313 6.49 3.14 16.05
C ASN A 313 5.12 2.46 16.15
N LYS A 314 4.51 2.19 15.00
CA LYS A 314 3.23 1.50 14.90
C LYS A 314 3.32 0.28 13.97
N GLU A 315 2.45 -0.68 14.21
CA GLU A 315 2.36 -1.85 13.34
C GLU A 315 1.55 -1.50 12.09
N ALA A 316 2.23 -1.44 10.93
CA ALA A 316 1.62 -1.03 9.67
C ALA A 316 0.48 -1.97 9.22
N LEU A 317 0.60 -3.29 9.43
CA LEU A 317 -0.45 -4.26 9.12
C LEU A 317 -1.71 -4.07 9.98
N ALA A 318 -1.57 -3.63 11.23
CA ALA A 318 -2.72 -3.27 12.05
C ALA A 318 -3.45 -2.03 11.48
N SER A 319 -2.68 -1.06 10.99
CA SER A 319 -3.24 0.13 10.34
C SER A 319 -3.93 -0.21 9.01
N ILE A 320 -3.39 -1.15 8.22
CA ILE A 320 -4.03 -1.68 7.00
C ILE A 320 -5.36 -2.34 7.32
N ALA A 321 -5.37 -3.25 8.32
CA ALA A 321 -6.58 -3.93 8.72
C ALA A 321 -7.65 -2.93 9.18
N ASN A 322 -7.25 -1.92 9.97
CA ASN A 322 -8.15 -0.86 10.39
C ASN A 322 -8.70 -0.04 9.21
N ASP A 323 -7.83 0.45 8.30
CA ASP A 323 -8.25 1.23 7.13
C ASP A 323 -9.19 0.44 6.21
N PHE A 324 -8.92 -0.85 6.00
CA PHE A 324 -9.80 -1.71 5.21
C PHE A 324 -11.19 -1.84 5.84
N ILE A 325 -11.26 -2.17 7.14
CA ILE A 325 -12.53 -2.31 7.88
C ILE A 325 -13.28 -0.97 7.95
N ASP A 326 -12.58 0.12 8.26
CA ASP A 326 -13.19 1.46 8.33
C ASP A 326 -13.69 1.91 6.95
N SER A 327 -12.96 1.59 5.88
CA SER A 327 -13.41 1.91 4.51
C SER A 327 -14.68 1.16 4.13
N ILE A 328 -14.84 -0.08 4.58
CA ILE A 328 -16.08 -0.86 4.37
C ILE A 328 -17.24 -0.24 5.14
N ILE A 329 -17.04 0.04 6.43
CA ILE A 329 -18.09 0.57 7.32
C ILE A 329 -18.55 1.96 6.87
N ASN A 330 -17.60 2.83 6.50
CA ASN A 330 -17.86 4.23 6.19
C ASN A 330 -18.03 4.49 4.67
N GLN A 331 -17.87 3.46 3.83
CA GLN A 331 -17.91 3.56 2.37
C GLN A 331 -16.94 4.63 1.82
N THR A 332 -15.71 4.62 2.35
CA THR A 332 -14.62 5.52 1.95
C THR A 332 -13.58 4.80 1.09
N THR A 333 -12.76 5.58 0.38
CA THR A 333 -11.63 5.02 -0.37
C THR A 333 -10.45 4.82 0.59
N PRO A 334 -9.88 3.60 0.70
CA PRO A 334 -8.73 3.35 1.54
C PRO A 334 -7.48 4.05 1.00
N ARG A 335 -6.52 4.37 1.88
CA ARG A 335 -5.24 4.97 1.50
C ARG A 335 -4.50 4.14 0.45
N SER A 336 -4.45 2.84 0.64
CA SER A 336 -3.84 1.89 -0.30
C SER A 336 -4.86 1.39 -1.32
N SER A 337 -5.44 2.31 -2.10
CA SER A 337 -6.51 2.02 -3.04
C SER A 337 -6.06 1.16 -4.22
N SER A 338 -7.04 0.53 -4.89
CA SER A 338 -6.83 -0.20 -6.14
C SER A 338 -6.25 0.68 -7.27
N ALA A 339 -6.48 2.00 -7.24
CA ALA A 339 -5.89 2.92 -8.21
C ALA A 339 -4.35 2.98 -8.06
N ILE A 340 -3.83 3.04 -6.84
CA ILE A 340 -2.39 2.94 -6.58
C ILE A 340 -1.86 1.58 -7.04
N GLY A 341 -2.57 0.49 -6.73
CA GLY A 341 -2.20 -0.86 -7.19
C GLY A 341 -2.10 -0.96 -8.70
N MET A 342 -3.05 -0.37 -9.44
CA MET A 342 -3.03 -0.33 -10.90
C MET A 342 -1.86 0.50 -11.45
N ASP A 343 -1.60 1.69 -10.90
CA ASP A 343 -0.48 2.54 -11.32
C ASP A 343 0.86 1.80 -11.16
N ILE A 344 1.03 1.03 -10.10
CA ILE A 344 2.21 0.20 -9.86
C ILE A 344 2.32 -0.91 -10.92
N VAL A 345 1.24 -1.63 -11.21
CA VAL A 345 1.24 -2.70 -12.22
C VAL A 345 1.54 -2.15 -13.62
N LYS A 346 1.04 -0.94 -13.96
CA LYS A 346 1.39 -0.25 -15.21
C LYS A 346 2.90 -0.02 -15.34
N ILE A 347 3.53 0.46 -14.28
CA ILE A 347 4.99 0.68 -14.26
C ILE A 347 5.74 -0.66 -14.39
N LEU A 348 5.31 -1.70 -13.69
CA LEU A 348 5.94 -3.02 -13.73
C LEU A 348 5.83 -3.68 -15.12
N GLU A 349 4.67 -3.63 -15.76
CA GLU A 349 4.51 -4.13 -17.13
C GLU A 349 5.38 -3.37 -18.14
N ALA A 350 5.38 -2.05 -18.03
CA ALA A 350 6.20 -1.20 -18.89
C ALA A 350 7.70 -1.46 -18.66
N SER A 351 8.10 -1.70 -17.40
CA SER A 351 9.48 -2.08 -17.07
C SER A 351 9.89 -3.40 -17.76
N GLY A 352 9.02 -4.40 -17.75
CA GLY A 352 9.25 -5.65 -18.46
C GLY A 352 9.39 -5.45 -19.98
N LYS A 353 8.59 -4.55 -20.57
CA LYS A 353 8.73 -4.17 -22.01
C LYS A 353 10.06 -3.48 -22.28
N SER A 354 10.49 -2.55 -21.42
CA SER A 354 11.76 -1.85 -21.54
C SER A 354 12.95 -2.80 -21.44
N ILE A 355 12.98 -3.71 -20.46
CA ILE A 355 14.03 -4.71 -20.27
C ILE A 355 14.17 -5.58 -21.53
N LYS A 356 13.06 -6.11 -22.05
CA LYS A 356 13.04 -6.93 -23.29
C LYS A 356 13.59 -6.15 -24.50
N ASN A 357 13.41 -4.82 -24.51
CA ASN A 357 13.91 -3.92 -25.55
C ASN A 357 15.25 -3.25 -25.15
N ARG A 358 16.07 -3.90 -24.32
CA ARG A 358 17.41 -3.46 -23.93
C ARG A 358 17.47 -2.07 -23.30
N GLY A 359 16.47 -1.72 -22.47
CA GLY A 359 16.40 -0.44 -21.78
C GLY A 359 15.78 0.70 -22.60
N ALA A 360 15.17 0.41 -23.73
CA ALA A 360 14.46 1.41 -24.50
C ALA A 360 13.34 2.07 -23.69
N GLU A 361 13.15 3.37 -23.91
CA GLU A 361 12.07 4.12 -23.27
C GLU A 361 10.69 3.56 -23.64
N VAL A 362 9.81 3.45 -22.65
CA VAL A 362 8.41 3.06 -22.81
C VAL A 362 7.54 4.21 -22.32
N ILE A 363 6.73 4.75 -23.23
CA ILE A 363 5.76 5.80 -22.89
C ILE A 363 4.57 5.17 -22.13
N LEU A 364 4.15 5.83 -21.07
CA LEU A 364 2.99 5.47 -20.27
C LEU A 364 1.79 6.33 -20.69
N ASN A 365 0.73 5.69 -21.16
CA ASN A 365 -0.52 6.35 -21.58
C ASN A 365 -1.55 6.35 -20.47
#